data_b6d2c283991d022b391aa037f26f6b71
#
_entry.id   b6d2c283991d022b391aa037f26f6b71
#
_cell.length_a   1.000
_cell.length_b   1.000
_cell.length_c   1.000
_cell.angle_alpha   90.00
_cell.angle_beta   90.00
_cell.angle_gamma   90.00
#
_symmetry.space_group_name_H-M   'P 1'
#
loop_
_entity.id
_entity.type
_entity.pdbx_description
1 polymer ?
#
loop_
_entity_poly.entity_id
_entity_poly.type
_entity_poly.pdbx_seq_one_letter_code
_entity_poly.pdbx_strand_id
1 'polypeptide(L)'
;SPKKYIINPKSEKHDLNLLPRPARHLVNMEGYFKIGAFQSAKARSNRVLSVMCSRGCPEKCTFCTTPQMWGSNVRWRTTENIKAEVSEDVKAFNIGEIQFLDDTLTVNKKNLFSLCDYLEKVGLPWCTPNGTKVNYHLRTQSEMYQRMADSGCYQITLACESGNQRVLDNLINKRLDLESVYPAIERAKKAGMLVHT
;
A
#
# COMPACT_ATOMS: atom_id res chain seq x y z
N SER A 1 4.17 31.44 -30.17
CA SER A 1 5.36 31.44 -29.31
C SER A 1 5.35 30.20 -28.42
N PRO A 2 6.48 29.49 -28.23
CA PRO A 2 6.53 28.34 -27.34
C PRO A 2 6.17 28.78 -25.93
N LYS A 3 5.21 28.14 -25.30
CA LYS A 3 4.84 28.40 -23.90
C LYS A 3 6.05 28.12 -23.02
N LYS A 4 6.57 29.15 -22.39
CA LYS A 4 7.67 29.05 -21.42
C LYS A 4 7.11 28.38 -20.17
N TYR A 5 7.54 27.15 -19.84
CA TYR A 5 7.19 26.48 -18.59
C TYR A 5 8.36 26.58 -17.61
N ILE A 6 8.02 26.61 -16.34
CA ILE A 6 9.00 26.67 -15.24
C ILE A 6 9.02 25.29 -14.58
N ILE A 7 10.20 24.69 -14.50
CA ILE A 7 10.43 23.47 -13.73
C ILE A 7 10.90 23.89 -12.35
N ASN A 8 10.06 23.69 -11.35
CA ASN A 8 10.43 23.97 -9.97
C ASN A 8 11.46 22.92 -9.47
N PRO A 9 12.39 23.33 -8.59
CA PRO A 9 13.30 22.38 -7.95
C PRO A 9 12.50 21.39 -7.10
N LYS A 10 13.07 20.18 -6.91
CA LYS A 10 12.47 19.20 -6.00
C LYS A 10 12.44 19.77 -4.59
N SER A 11 11.30 19.65 -3.92
CA SER A 11 11.18 19.99 -2.52
C SER A 11 12.02 19.07 -1.63
N GLU A 12 12.44 19.55 -0.47
CA GLU A 12 13.06 18.72 0.55
C GLU A 12 12.11 17.61 1.01
N LYS A 13 12.69 16.49 1.42
CA LYS A 13 11.92 15.34 1.92
C LYS A 13 11.64 15.55 3.40
N HIS A 14 10.43 15.96 3.72
CA HIS A 14 9.99 16.13 5.11
C HIS A 14 9.81 14.79 5.84
N ASP A 15 9.94 14.84 7.16
CA ASP A 15 9.48 13.76 8.04
C ASP A 15 7.96 13.62 7.91
N LEU A 16 7.49 12.41 7.58
CA LEU A 16 6.06 12.15 7.38
C LEU A 16 5.24 12.29 8.67
N ASN A 17 5.87 12.19 9.83
CA ASN A 17 5.21 12.34 11.12
C ASN A 17 4.87 13.80 11.44
N LEU A 18 5.57 14.74 10.81
CA LEU A 18 5.33 16.19 10.96
C LEU A 18 4.25 16.71 9.99
N LEU A 19 3.85 15.89 9.01
CA LEU A 19 2.78 16.30 8.10
C LEU A 19 1.43 16.27 8.82
N PRO A 20 0.58 17.29 8.59
CA PRO A 20 -0.77 17.28 9.12
C PRO A 20 -1.54 16.09 8.55
N ARG A 21 -2.45 15.55 9.35
CA ARG A 21 -3.39 14.52 8.88
C ARG A 21 -4.32 15.10 7.81
N PRO A 22 -4.80 14.26 6.87
CA PRO A 22 -5.79 14.70 5.89
C PRO A 22 -7.01 15.31 6.58
N ALA A 23 -7.40 16.52 6.16
CA ALA A 23 -8.53 17.26 6.74
C ALA A 23 -9.88 16.71 6.21
N ARG A 24 -10.19 15.45 6.51
CA ARG A 24 -11.39 14.75 6.00
C ARG A 24 -12.70 15.41 6.46
N HIS A 25 -12.67 16.13 7.58
CA HIS A 25 -13.80 16.91 8.08
C HIS A 25 -14.19 18.10 7.18
N LEU A 26 -13.32 18.51 6.27
CA LEU A 26 -13.59 19.61 5.33
C LEU A 26 -14.19 19.13 4.00
N VAL A 27 -14.36 17.83 3.81
CA VAL A 27 -14.93 17.25 2.60
C VAL A 27 -16.19 16.46 2.90
N ASN A 28 -17.05 16.29 1.88
CA ASN A 28 -18.26 15.49 2.02
C ASN A 28 -17.93 13.98 1.98
N MET A 29 -17.48 13.43 3.10
CA MET A 29 -17.15 12.01 3.22
C MET A 29 -18.34 11.10 2.90
N GLU A 30 -19.56 11.47 3.27
CA GLU A 30 -20.78 10.70 2.95
C GLU A 30 -21.00 10.61 1.43
N GLY A 31 -20.70 11.67 0.69
CA GLY A 31 -20.71 11.67 -0.77
C GLY A 31 -19.73 10.67 -1.36
N TYR A 32 -18.50 10.60 -0.84
CA TYR A 32 -17.49 9.61 -1.27
C TYR A 32 -17.94 8.18 -0.98
N PHE A 33 -18.48 7.92 0.20
CA PHE A 33 -18.99 6.58 0.56
C PHE A 33 -20.16 6.15 -0.34
N LYS A 34 -21.05 7.08 -0.67
CA LYS A 34 -22.19 6.81 -1.56
C LYS A 34 -21.77 6.49 -2.99
N ILE A 35 -20.72 7.15 -3.50
CA ILE A 35 -20.18 6.88 -4.85
C ILE A 35 -19.60 5.47 -4.92
N GLY A 36 -18.94 4.99 -3.85
CA GLY A 36 -18.38 3.64 -3.78
C GLY A 36 -17.18 3.41 -4.72
N ALA A 37 -16.52 4.47 -5.18
CA ALA A 37 -15.34 4.39 -6.04
C ALA A 37 -14.08 4.14 -5.19
N PHE A 38 -13.90 2.91 -4.72
CA PHE A 38 -12.76 2.52 -3.92
C PHE A 38 -11.60 2.02 -4.78
N GLN A 39 -10.38 2.07 -4.23
CA GLN A 39 -9.19 1.57 -4.92
C GLN A 39 -9.23 0.04 -5.09
N SER A 40 -9.79 -0.69 -4.12
CA SER A 40 -10.02 -2.13 -4.26
C SER A 40 -11.34 -2.40 -4.98
N ALA A 41 -11.29 -3.29 -5.98
CA ALA A 41 -12.49 -3.72 -6.72
C ALA A 41 -13.47 -4.58 -5.89
N LYS A 42 -13.03 -5.07 -4.72
CA LYS A 42 -13.82 -5.97 -3.85
C LYS A 42 -13.84 -5.48 -2.40
N ALA A 43 -14.11 -4.18 -2.21
CA ALA A 43 -14.28 -3.63 -0.87
C ALA A 43 -15.37 -4.39 -0.10
N ARG A 44 -15.12 -4.64 1.18
CA ARG A 44 -16.04 -5.34 2.10
C ARG A 44 -17.00 -4.38 2.81
N SER A 45 -16.76 -3.08 2.69
CA SER A 45 -17.61 -2.02 3.22
C SER A 45 -17.75 -0.91 2.19
N ASN A 46 -18.86 -0.18 2.25
CA ASN A 46 -19.02 1.09 1.52
C ASN A 46 -18.43 2.30 2.27
N ARG A 47 -17.93 2.09 3.49
CA ARG A 47 -17.29 3.12 4.32
C ARG A 47 -15.80 2.80 4.46
N VAL A 48 -15.05 3.20 3.44
CA VAL A 48 -13.63 2.88 3.31
C VAL A 48 -12.77 4.07 3.69
N LEU A 49 -11.78 3.82 4.55
CA LEU A 49 -10.73 4.77 4.90
C LEU A 49 -9.47 4.47 4.10
N SER A 50 -9.04 5.41 3.26
CA SER A 50 -7.74 5.35 2.57
C SER A 50 -6.65 5.95 3.45
N VAL A 51 -5.57 5.19 3.69
CA VAL A 51 -4.44 5.58 4.54
C VAL A 51 -3.12 5.35 3.80
N MET A 52 -2.15 6.22 4.02
CA MET A 52 -0.76 6.03 3.60
C MET A 52 0.15 5.98 4.83
N CYS A 53 0.85 4.87 5.02
CA CYS A 53 1.82 4.68 6.10
C CYS A 53 3.22 5.13 5.70
N SER A 54 3.52 5.09 4.40
CA SER A 54 4.85 5.38 3.86
C SER A 54 4.81 6.10 2.53
N ARG A 55 5.95 6.66 2.14
CA ARG A 55 6.18 7.23 0.80
C ARG A 55 7.55 6.82 0.29
N GLY A 56 7.60 6.46 -0.99
CA GLY A 56 8.81 6.05 -1.69
C GLY A 56 8.83 4.56 -2.03
N CYS A 57 9.66 4.21 -3.01
CA CYS A 57 9.82 2.83 -3.47
C CYS A 57 11.27 2.60 -3.89
N PRO A 58 11.95 1.53 -3.40
CA PRO A 58 13.36 1.28 -3.72
C PRO A 58 13.55 0.71 -5.13
N GLU A 59 12.46 0.35 -5.80
CA GLU A 59 12.51 -0.24 -7.13
C GLU A 59 12.78 0.81 -8.22
N LYS A 60 13.22 0.33 -9.38
CA LYS A 60 13.61 1.18 -10.53
C LYS A 60 12.85 0.79 -11.79
N CYS A 61 11.57 0.43 -11.65
CA CYS A 61 10.74 0.08 -12.80
C CYS A 61 10.66 1.25 -13.79
N THR A 62 10.91 1.00 -15.06
CA THR A 62 11.09 2.04 -16.09
C THR A 62 9.86 2.89 -16.34
N PHE A 63 8.67 2.34 -16.13
CA PHE A 63 7.38 3.02 -16.32
C PHE A 63 6.92 3.81 -15.09
N CYS A 64 7.55 3.59 -13.91
CA CYS A 64 7.04 4.09 -12.64
C CYS A 64 7.63 5.45 -12.25
N THR A 65 6.77 6.38 -11.89
CA THR A 65 7.15 7.74 -11.47
C THR A 65 7.38 7.88 -9.96
N THR A 66 7.01 6.88 -9.16
CA THR A 66 7.11 6.92 -7.68
C THR A 66 8.51 7.33 -7.18
N PRO A 67 9.63 6.77 -7.70
CA PRO A 67 10.96 7.20 -7.26
C PRO A 67 11.29 8.65 -7.61
N GLN A 68 10.69 9.18 -8.67
CA GLN A 68 10.86 10.59 -9.06
C GLN A 68 10.08 11.52 -8.14
N MET A 69 8.87 11.13 -7.73
CA MET A 69 7.99 11.93 -6.86
C MET A 69 8.43 11.85 -5.39
N TRP A 70 8.56 10.64 -4.86
CA TRP A 70 8.76 10.39 -3.43
C TRP A 70 10.20 10.02 -3.05
N GLY A 71 11.02 9.65 -4.04
CA GLY A 71 12.38 9.13 -3.86
C GLY A 71 12.43 7.62 -3.69
N SER A 72 13.68 7.10 -3.75
CA SER A 72 13.94 5.65 -3.63
C SER A 72 14.00 5.16 -2.18
N ASN A 73 14.24 6.06 -1.22
CA ASN A 73 14.21 5.73 0.21
C ASN A 73 12.78 5.74 0.72
N VAL A 74 12.33 4.60 1.22
CA VAL A 74 11.00 4.49 1.81
C VAL A 74 11.00 5.13 3.20
N ARG A 75 10.20 6.16 3.37
CA ARG A 75 9.99 6.86 4.64
C ARG A 75 8.68 6.41 5.23
N TRP A 76 8.68 6.00 6.49
CA TRP A 76 7.50 5.52 7.20
C TRP A 76 7.06 6.52 8.25
N ARG A 77 5.75 6.59 8.45
CA ARG A 77 5.16 7.19 9.64
C ARG A 77 5.34 6.23 10.82
N THR A 78 5.46 6.75 12.02
CA THR A 78 5.42 5.89 13.21
C THR A 78 4.07 5.22 13.35
N THR A 79 4.05 4.06 13.98
CA THR A 79 2.79 3.35 14.26
C THR A 79 1.86 4.19 15.11
N GLU A 80 2.37 4.98 16.04
CA GLU A 80 1.62 5.92 16.88
C GLU A 80 0.93 7.01 16.06
N ASN A 81 1.63 7.55 15.05
CA ASN A 81 1.08 8.57 14.16
C ASN A 81 -0.07 7.99 13.30
N ILE A 82 0.09 6.75 12.81
CA ILE A 82 -0.94 6.03 12.04
C ILE A 82 -2.14 5.70 12.94
N LYS A 83 -1.89 5.20 14.16
CA LYS A 83 -2.95 4.91 15.14
C LYS A 83 -3.81 6.12 15.45
N ALA A 84 -3.18 7.27 15.64
CA ALA A 84 -3.90 8.51 15.96
C ALA A 84 -4.87 8.91 14.83
N GLU A 85 -4.43 8.80 13.56
CA GLU A 85 -5.30 9.06 12.41
C GLU A 85 -6.43 8.04 12.30
N VAL A 86 -6.07 6.75 12.26
CA VAL A 86 -7.04 5.67 12.04
C VAL A 86 -8.09 5.63 13.14
N SER A 87 -7.70 5.74 14.43
CA SER A 87 -8.63 5.67 15.55
C SER A 87 -9.64 6.83 15.55
N GLU A 88 -9.19 8.03 15.17
CA GLU A 88 -10.03 9.20 15.06
C GLU A 88 -11.02 9.07 13.90
N ASP A 89 -10.52 8.73 12.71
CA ASP A 89 -11.33 8.66 11.49
C ASP A 89 -12.30 7.48 11.51
N VAL A 90 -11.90 6.32 12.05
CA VAL A 90 -12.81 5.17 12.23
C VAL A 90 -14.01 5.56 13.06
N LYS A 91 -13.80 6.29 14.15
CA LYS A 91 -14.87 6.75 15.03
C LYS A 91 -15.70 7.87 14.39
N ALA A 92 -15.04 8.89 13.82
CA ALA A 92 -15.69 10.07 13.28
C ALA A 92 -16.59 9.76 12.07
N PHE A 93 -16.16 8.80 11.23
CA PHE A 93 -16.83 8.47 9.97
C PHE A 93 -17.47 7.08 9.94
N ASN A 94 -17.51 6.37 11.08
CA ASN A 94 -18.03 5.00 11.16
C ASN A 94 -17.46 4.08 10.06
N ILE A 95 -16.13 4.04 9.96
CA ILE A 95 -15.41 3.29 8.93
C ILE A 95 -15.60 1.79 9.13
N GLY A 96 -15.84 1.07 8.05
CA GLY A 96 -15.99 -0.39 8.04
C GLY A 96 -14.85 -1.13 7.35
N GLU A 97 -13.91 -0.43 6.71
CA GLU A 97 -12.75 -1.03 6.03
C GLU A 97 -11.61 -0.02 5.90
N ILE A 98 -10.36 -0.51 5.92
CA ILE A 98 -9.17 0.32 5.71
C ILE A 98 -8.44 -0.15 4.45
N GLN A 99 -8.05 0.79 3.57
CA GLN A 99 -7.23 0.52 2.39
C GLN A 99 -5.90 1.28 2.50
N PHE A 100 -4.79 0.53 2.52
CA PHE A 100 -3.45 1.13 2.54
C PHE A 100 -2.96 1.39 1.13
N LEU A 101 -2.79 2.67 0.79
CA LEU A 101 -2.42 3.14 -0.55
C LEU A 101 -0.92 3.38 -0.72
N ASP A 102 -0.11 2.69 0.06
CA ASP A 102 1.35 2.75 0.00
C ASP A 102 1.87 2.24 -1.34
N ASP A 103 2.94 2.83 -1.85
CA ASP A 103 3.61 2.33 -3.06
C ASP A 103 4.20 0.93 -2.86
N THR A 104 4.56 0.58 -1.62
CA THR A 104 5.14 -0.73 -1.28
C THR A 104 5.07 -1.01 0.23
N LEU A 105 3.88 -1.32 0.71
CA LEU A 105 3.60 -1.53 2.13
C LEU A 105 4.46 -2.63 2.76
N THR A 106 4.79 -3.68 2.01
CA THR A 106 5.49 -4.87 2.52
C THR A 106 7.01 -4.77 2.52
N VAL A 107 7.60 -3.67 2.06
CA VAL A 107 9.05 -3.54 1.93
C VAL A 107 9.79 -3.61 3.27
N ASN A 108 9.18 -3.10 4.34
CA ASN A 108 9.73 -3.13 5.70
C ASN A 108 8.87 -4.03 6.61
N LYS A 109 9.32 -5.27 6.78
CA LYS A 109 8.62 -6.29 7.57
C LYS A 109 8.39 -5.86 9.03
N LYS A 110 9.35 -5.18 9.67
CA LYS A 110 9.22 -4.72 11.06
C LYS A 110 8.08 -3.72 11.21
N ASN A 111 8.04 -2.71 10.35
CA ASN A 111 6.97 -1.71 10.38
C ASN A 111 5.61 -2.31 10.02
N LEU A 112 5.58 -3.21 9.03
CA LEU A 112 4.37 -3.95 8.68
C LEU A 112 3.83 -4.76 9.87
N PHE A 113 4.68 -5.47 10.60
CA PHE A 113 4.26 -6.26 11.76
C PHE A 113 3.73 -5.39 12.89
N SER A 114 4.39 -4.26 13.17
CA SER A 114 3.88 -3.28 14.14
C SER A 114 2.51 -2.70 13.74
N LEU A 115 2.30 -2.52 12.44
CA LEU A 115 0.99 -2.13 11.90
C LEU A 115 -0.05 -3.25 12.07
N CYS A 116 0.30 -4.50 11.77
CA CYS A 116 -0.57 -5.67 11.97
C CYS A 116 -0.99 -5.82 13.44
N ASP A 117 -0.06 -5.66 14.40
CA ASP A 117 -0.35 -5.71 15.84
C ASP A 117 -1.38 -4.66 16.29
N TYR A 118 -1.41 -3.53 15.61
CA TYR A 118 -2.42 -2.51 15.83
C TYR A 118 -3.75 -2.86 15.16
N LEU A 119 -3.72 -3.28 13.88
CA LEU A 119 -4.92 -3.56 13.09
C LEU A 119 -5.72 -4.74 13.66
N GLU A 120 -5.05 -5.75 14.22
CA GLU A 120 -5.68 -6.84 14.94
C GLU A 120 -6.59 -6.34 16.07
N LYS A 121 -6.16 -5.30 16.79
CA LYS A 121 -6.96 -4.67 17.85
C LYS A 121 -8.09 -3.78 17.33
N VAL A 122 -7.91 -3.21 16.13
CA VAL A 122 -8.96 -2.42 15.46
C VAL A 122 -10.10 -3.33 14.99
N GLY A 123 -9.78 -4.57 14.56
CA GLY A 123 -10.77 -5.57 14.17
C GLY A 123 -11.51 -5.28 12.87
N LEU A 124 -11.03 -4.35 12.06
CA LEU A 124 -11.62 -4.04 10.74
C LEU A 124 -10.91 -4.79 9.61
N PRO A 125 -11.65 -5.22 8.58
CA PRO A 125 -11.02 -5.73 7.37
C PRO A 125 -10.18 -4.62 6.73
N TRP A 126 -9.03 -5.05 6.16
CA TRP A 126 -8.17 -4.14 5.43
C TRP A 126 -7.55 -4.81 4.21
N CYS A 127 -7.07 -4.01 3.27
CA CYS A 127 -6.32 -4.51 2.12
C CYS A 127 -5.24 -3.52 1.67
N THR A 128 -4.34 -4.02 0.80
CA THR A 128 -3.36 -3.21 0.07
C THR A 128 -3.65 -3.34 -1.43
N PRO A 129 -4.47 -2.43 -1.99
CA PRO A 129 -4.88 -2.50 -3.40
C PRO A 129 -3.77 -2.13 -4.36
N ASN A 130 -2.78 -1.33 -3.92
CA ASN A 130 -1.60 -1.04 -4.72
C ASN A 130 -0.68 -2.26 -4.80
N GLY A 131 0.01 -2.38 -5.93
CA GLY A 131 0.84 -3.55 -6.22
C GLY A 131 2.00 -3.73 -5.25
N THR A 132 2.00 -4.87 -4.58
CA THR A 132 3.10 -5.32 -3.73
C THR A 132 4.11 -6.11 -4.56
N LYS A 133 5.39 -5.89 -4.36
CA LYS A 133 6.42 -6.67 -5.06
C LYS A 133 6.39 -8.13 -4.62
N VAL A 134 6.30 -9.04 -5.58
CA VAL A 134 6.11 -10.48 -5.38
C VAL A 134 7.23 -11.12 -4.55
N ASN A 135 8.48 -10.73 -4.81
CA ASN A 135 9.66 -11.39 -4.25
C ASN A 135 10.24 -10.72 -2.99
N TYR A 136 9.47 -9.86 -2.31
CA TYR A 136 9.88 -9.38 -0.99
C TYR A 136 9.78 -10.51 0.05
N HIS A 137 10.83 -10.59 0.88
CA HIS A 137 10.88 -11.49 2.04
C HIS A 137 10.63 -12.97 1.72
N LEU A 138 11.09 -13.49 0.59
CA LEU A 138 10.81 -14.86 0.10
C LEU A 138 10.95 -15.95 1.17
N ARG A 139 11.98 -15.87 2.03
CA ARG A 139 12.25 -16.88 3.09
C ARG A 139 11.23 -16.82 4.23
N THR A 140 10.63 -15.69 4.49
CA THR A 140 9.68 -15.43 5.60
C THR A 140 8.32 -14.96 5.10
N GLN A 141 8.04 -15.14 3.81
CA GLN A 141 6.84 -14.63 3.15
C GLN A 141 5.56 -15.30 3.68
N SER A 142 5.60 -16.59 4.00
CA SER A 142 4.46 -17.29 4.59
C SER A 142 4.09 -16.71 5.96
N GLU A 143 5.08 -16.43 6.81
CA GLU A 143 4.88 -15.77 8.09
C GLU A 143 4.31 -14.36 7.90
N MET A 144 4.85 -13.60 6.95
CA MET A 144 4.37 -12.25 6.65
C MET A 144 2.91 -12.25 6.20
N TYR A 145 2.53 -13.13 5.29
CA TYR A 145 1.16 -13.22 4.81
C TYR A 145 0.20 -13.72 5.89
N GLN A 146 0.64 -14.66 6.73
CA GLN A 146 -0.17 -15.11 7.85
C GLN A 146 -0.43 -13.96 8.85
N ARG A 147 0.61 -13.19 9.23
CA ARG A 147 0.44 -12.02 10.11
C ARG A 147 -0.49 -10.96 9.52
N MET A 148 -0.40 -10.71 8.21
CA MET A 148 -1.33 -9.82 7.52
C MET A 148 -2.76 -10.34 7.62
N ALA A 149 -2.98 -11.62 7.30
CA ALA A 149 -4.31 -12.23 7.35
C ALA A 149 -4.91 -12.24 8.77
N ASP A 150 -4.12 -12.61 9.78
CA ASP A 150 -4.54 -12.64 11.21
C ASP A 150 -4.97 -11.24 11.67
N SER A 151 -4.36 -10.19 11.15
CA SER A 151 -4.72 -8.80 11.46
C SER A 151 -5.89 -8.24 10.62
N GLY A 152 -6.55 -9.09 9.81
CA GLY A 152 -7.72 -8.72 9.02
C GLY A 152 -7.46 -8.38 7.55
N CYS A 153 -6.23 -8.60 7.04
CA CYS A 153 -5.95 -8.43 5.61
C CYS A 153 -6.67 -9.50 4.79
N TYR A 154 -7.64 -9.08 4.01
CA TYR A 154 -8.43 -10.02 3.20
C TYR A 154 -7.98 -10.11 1.73
N GLN A 155 -7.17 -9.16 1.27
CA GLN A 155 -6.75 -9.06 -0.12
C GLN A 155 -5.35 -8.43 -0.25
N ILE A 156 -4.55 -9.00 -1.14
CA ILE A 156 -3.26 -8.47 -1.55
C ILE A 156 -3.19 -8.39 -3.08
N THR A 157 -2.59 -7.33 -3.61
CA THR A 157 -2.26 -7.20 -5.03
C THR A 157 -0.78 -7.51 -5.22
N LEU A 158 -0.46 -8.51 -6.01
CA LEU A 158 0.92 -8.90 -6.36
C LEU A 158 1.27 -8.35 -7.74
N ALA A 159 2.16 -7.37 -7.79
CA ALA A 159 2.54 -6.67 -9.02
C ALA A 159 3.49 -7.51 -9.88
N CYS A 160 2.94 -8.36 -10.73
CA CYS A 160 3.71 -9.22 -11.65
C CYS A 160 4.15 -8.47 -12.92
N GLU A 161 3.33 -7.57 -13.44
CA GLU A 161 3.54 -6.69 -14.61
C GLU A 161 3.66 -7.43 -15.94
N SER A 162 4.31 -8.59 -16.00
CA SER A 162 4.48 -9.38 -17.23
C SER A 162 4.70 -10.85 -16.90
N GLY A 163 4.18 -11.74 -17.75
CA GLY A 163 4.48 -13.18 -17.76
C GLY A 163 5.72 -13.54 -18.58
N ASN A 164 6.53 -12.59 -19.00
CA ASN A 164 7.74 -12.82 -19.79
C ASN A 164 8.97 -12.26 -19.09
N GLN A 165 9.93 -13.14 -18.76
CA GLN A 165 11.13 -12.77 -18.01
C GLN A 165 11.96 -11.70 -18.75
N ARG A 166 12.13 -11.82 -20.08
CA ARG A 166 12.85 -10.81 -20.87
C ARG A 166 12.22 -9.42 -20.78
N VAL A 167 10.89 -9.35 -20.70
CA VAL A 167 10.16 -8.07 -20.53
C VAL A 167 10.43 -7.50 -19.15
N LEU A 168 10.38 -8.33 -18.11
CA LEU A 168 10.64 -7.92 -16.73
C LEU A 168 12.05 -7.38 -16.54
N ASP A 169 13.05 -8.04 -17.14
CA ASP A 169 14.46 -7.70 -16.97
C ASP A 169 14.88 -6.53 -17.87
N ASN A 170 14.56 -6.61 -19.18
CA ASN A 170 15.16 -5.72 -20.17
C ASN A 170 14.30 -4.49 -20.49
N LEU A 171 12.98 -4.57 -20.32
CA LEU A 171 12.07 -3.46 -20.64
C LEU A 171 11.54 -2.76 -19.39
N ILE A 172 11.12 -3.53 -18.39
CA ILE A 172 10.49 -3.01 -17.16
C ILE A 172 11.50 -2.76 -16.05
N ASN A 173 12.61 -3.50 -16.01
CA ASN A 173 13.57 -3.50 -14.90
C ASN A 173 12.92 -3.80 -13.55
N LYS A 174 11.99 -4.79 -13.54
CA LYS A 174 11.20 -5.15 -12.34
C LYS A 174 12.02 -5.91 -11.29
N ARG A 175 13.11 -6.59 -11.70
CA ARG A 175 13.91 -7.47 -10.82
C ARG A 175 13.03 -8.53 -10.13
N LEU A 176 12.17 -9.15 -10.89
CA LEU A 176 11.28 -10.21 -10.46
C LEU A 176 11.60 -11.48 -11.24
N ASP A 177 11.88 -12.54 -10.52
CA ASP A 177 11.94 -13.89 -11.08
C ASP A 177 10.52 -14.45 -11.18
N LEU A 178 10.09 -14.80 -12.39
CA LEU A 178 8.76 -15.37 -12.64
C LEU A 178 8.48 -16.66 -11.87
N GLU A 179 9.49 -17.48 -11.62
CA GLU A 179 9.35 -18.71 -10.83
C GLU A 179 8.90 -18.41 -9.40
N SER A 180 9.15 -17.20 -8.88
CA SER A 180 8.70 -16.79 -7.55
C SER A 180 7.22 -16.40 -7.47
N VAL A 181 6.55 -16.17 -8.61
CA VAL A 181 5.17 -15.64 -8.66
C VAL A 181 4.18 -16.66 -8.14
N TYR A 182 4.18 -17.87 -8.72
CA TYR A 182 3.22 -18.89 -8.34
C TYR A 182 3.34 -19.30 -6.86
N PRO A 183 4.54 -19.56 -6.33
CA PRO A 183 4.71 -19.80 -4.89
C PRO A 183 4.23 -18.66 -3.99
N ALA A 184 4.38 -17.41 -4.40
CA ALA A 184 3.89 -16.27 -3.63
C ALA A 184 2.35 -16.22 -3.60
N ILE A 185 1.69 -16.48 -4.74
CA ILE A 185 0.23 -16.59 -4.83
C ILE A 185 -0.29 -17.70 -3.91
N GLU A 186 0.32 -18.88 -3.97
CA GLU A 186 -0.06 -20.03 -3.13
C GLU A 186 0.08 -19.73 -1.62
N ARG A 187 1.17 -19.06 -1.22
CA ARG A 187 1.37 -18.65 0.18
C ARG A 187 0.31 -17.66 0.64
N ALA A 188 -0.04 -16.68 -0.18
CA ALA A 188 -1.07 -15.70 0.14
C ALA A 188 -2.47 -16.35 0.24
N LYS A 189 -2.81 -17.23 -0.70
CA LYS A 189 -4.06 -18.02 -0.67
C LYS A 189 -4.13 -18.94 0.54
N LYS A 190 -3.03 -19.60 0.91
CA LYS A 190 -2.95 -20.46 2.10
C LYS A 190 -3.19 -19.68 3.39
N ALA A 191 -2.79 -18.41 3.45
CA ALA A 191 -3.10 -17.51 4.55
C ALA A 191 -4.56 -16.99 4.52
N GLY A 192 -5.38 -17.37 3.53
CA GLY A 192 -6.79 -16.98 3.43
C GLY A 192 -7.05 -15.66 2.68
N MET A 193 -6.03 -15.08 2.04
CA MET A 193 -6.19 -13.82 1.31
C MET A 193 -6.66 -14.04 -0.14
N LEU A 194 -7.47 -13.12 -0.62
CA LEU A 194 -7.70 -12.95 -2.07
C LEU A 194 -6.44 -12.36 -2.71
N VAL A 195 -6.08 -12.86 -3.88
CA VAL A 195 -4.90 -12.40 -4.61
C VAL A 195 -5.32 -11.79 -5.94
N HIS A 196 -4.88 -10.56 -6.19
CA HIS A 196 -4.89 -9.91 -7.49
C HIS A 196 -3.48 -9.89 -8.08
N THR A 197 -3.36 -10.02 -9.40
CA THR A 197 -2.08 -9.95 -10.14
C THR A 197 -2.20 -9.02 -11.33
#